data_76a6c63b67a3da47491e173beb41f837
#
_entry.id   76a6c63b67a3da47491e173beb41f837
#
_cell.length_a   1.000
_cell.length_b   1.000
_cell.length_c   1.000
_cell.angle_alpha   90.00
_cell.angle_beta   90.00
_cell.angle_gamma   90.00
#
_symmetry.space_group_name_H-M   'P 1'
#
loop_
_entity.id
_entity.type
_entity.pdbx_description
1 polymer ?
#
loop_
_entity_poly.entity_id
_entity_poly.type
_entity_poly.pdbx_seq_one_letter_code
_entity_poly.pdbx_strand_id
1 'polypeptide(L)'
;MPSARLTGLSGSQIALRDDDLALAFQNPAHLNSAMHNALTYNQNFLLGGIKSGYFGYGYHLDKIKITFQTGVQFITYGTFKQADELGNVNGEFKASEYAFTLGAGRQINERLSAGINLKYIASQLEAYRSTGLVADLSGAYWHEEKKFGAAVVFRNIGAQLSSYEGNGYTGKKEDLPLDIQIGFTKKLKKAPFRLSALLHDLNRWDMRYDNPLDNETSLLGEAPSEPSKLSQELNNFFRHLSVGGELIFGKTEVVRVRIGYSHQVRKELNISNVRSFSGFSLGVGFKVNRFRVDYGMGRQHLAGGTTHLSISTNFSEFRKK
;
A
#
# COMPACT_ATOMS: atom_id res chain seq x y z
N MET A 1 1.32 0.66 -3.78
CA MET A 1 0.14 1.13 -3.02
C MET A 1 -1.11 0.78 -3.81
N PRO A 2 -2.18 0.26 -3.23
CA PRO A 2 -3.33 -0.24 -3.99
C PRO A 2 -4.35 0.83 -4.39
N SER A 3 -4.30 2.06 -3.85
CA SER A 3 -5.23 3.13 -4.27
C SER A 3 -4.64 4.53 -4.12
N ALA A 4 -5.18 5.47 -4.90
CA ALA A 4 -4.83 6.90 -4.85
C ALA A 4 -5.11 7.51 -3.46
N ARG A 5 -6.16 7.05 -2.80
CA ARG A 5 -6.51 7.46 -1.44
C ARG A 5 -5.39 7.13 -0.45
N LEU A 6 -4.87 5.91 -0.51
CA LEU A 6 -3.80 5.46 0.37
C LEU A 6 -2.47 6.13 0.03
N THR A 7 -2.22 6.39 -1.27
CA THR A 7 -1.07 7.19 -1.69
C THR A 7 -1.12 8.59 -1.07
N GLY A 8 -2.27 9.27 -1.11
CA GLY A 8 -2.43 10.59 -0.49
C GLY A 8 -2.30 10.60 1.04
N LEU A 9 -2.34 9.42 1.69
CA LEU A 9 -2.16 9.23 3.14
C LEU A 9 -0.81 8.59 3.50
N SER A 10 0.19 8.70 2.64
CA SER A 10 1.55 8.15 2.80
C SER A 10 1.62 6.63 2.96
N GLY A 11 0.77 5.91 2.28
CA GLY A 11 0.88 4.47 2.20
C GLY A 11 -0.29 3.71 2.77
N SER A 12 0.00 2.60 3.40
CA SER A 12 -0.98 1.67 3.92
C SER A 12 -1.62 2.21 5.19
N GLN A 13 -2.92 2.46 5.19
CA GLN A 13 -3.70 2.91 6.35
C GLN A 13 -4.75 1.84 6.69
N ILE A 14 -4.35 0.86 7.48
CA ILE A 14 -5.11 -0.37 7.71
C ILE A 14 -6.29 -0.24 8.68
N ALA A 15 -6.46 0.90 9.37
CA ALA A 15 -7.55 1.11 10.32
C ALA A 15 -8.70 1.97 9.76
N LEU A 16 -8.62 2.43 8.51
CA LEU A 16 -9.68 3.18 7.85
C LEU A 16 -10.84 2.24 7.52
N ARG A 17 -12.04 2.56 8.00
CA ARG A 17 -13.26 1.79 7.75
C ARG A 17 -14.32 2.65 7.07
N ASP A 18 -14.74 2.27 5.87
CA ASP A 18 -15.88 2.80 5.12
C ASP A 18 -16.29 1.83 3.99
N ASP A 19 -16.91 2.34 2.92
CA ASP A 19 -17.39 1.59 1.75
C ASP A 19 -16.35 1.41 0.62
N ASP A 20 -15.11 1.85 0.85
CA ASP A 20 -14.04 1.78 -0.15
C ASP A 20 -13.43 0.37 -0.23
N LEU A 21 -13.74 -0.37 -1.30
CA LEU A 21 -13.27 -1.73 -1.50
C LEU A 21 -11.74 -1.83 -1.58
N ALA A 22 -11.05 -0.77 -2.05
CA ALA A 22 -9.60 -0.78 -2.14
C ALA A 22 -8.89 -0.87 -0.78
N LEU A 23 -9.55 -0.47 0.32
CA LEU A 23 -9.04 -0.65 1.68
C LEU A 23 -9.01 -2.12 2.09
N ALA A 24 -9.99 -2.91 1.64
CA ALA A 24 -10.09 -4.32 1.97
C ALA A 24 -8.98 -5.18 1.35
N PHE A 25 -8.37 -4.72 0.25
CA PHE A 25 -7.18 -5.36 -0.30
C PHE A 25 -6.01 -5.37 0.70
N GLN A 26 -5.90 -4.31 1.51
CA GLN A 26 -4.85 -4.21 2.54
C GLN A 26 -5.25 -4.80 3.88
N ASN A 27 -6.54 -4.68 4.22
CA ASN A 27 -7.09 -5.21 5.46
C ASN A 27 -8.45 -5.86 5.21
N PRO A 28 -8.50 -7.18 5.00
CA PRO A 28 -9.75 -7.90 4.73
C PRO A 28 -10.77 -7.84 5.88
N ALA A 29 -10.38 -7.50 7.11
CA ALA A 29 -11.32 -7.26 8.22
C ALA A 29 -12.22 -6.04 7.98
N HIS A 30 -11.91 -5.17 7.00
CA HIS A 30 -12.77 -4.05 6.61
C HIS A 30 -13.87 -4.43 5.62
N LEU A 31 -13.86 -5.63 5.06
CA LEU A 31 -14.93 -6.12 4.20
C LEU A 31 -16.27 -6.07 4.94
N ASN A 32 -17.25 -5.39 4.35
CA ASN A 32 -18.57 -5.16 4.95
C ASN A 32 -19.67 -5.16 3.89
N SER A 33 -20.92 -5.20 4.32
CA SER A 33 -22.10 -5.29 3.43
C SER A 33 -22.26 -4.10 2.47
N ALA A 34 -21.75 -2.91 2.80
CA ALA A 34 -21.78 -1.76 1.90
C ALA A 34 -20.91 -1.94 0.65
N MET A 35 -19.97 -2.88 0.69
CA MET A 35 -19.12 -3.25 -0.46
C MET A 35 -19.78 -4.28 -1.39
N HIS A 36 -21.05 -4.65 -1.17
CA HIS A 36 -21.80 -5.52 -2.08
C HIS A 36 -21.95 -4.87 -3.45
N ASN A 37 -21.53 -5.59 -4.51
CA ASN A 37 -21.46 -5.10 -5.89
C ASN A 37 -20.56 -3.86 -6.09
N ALA A 38 -19.62 -3.61 -5.18
CA ALA A 38 -18.62 -2.56 -5.35
C ALA A 38 -17.54 -3.00 -6.34
N LEU A 39 -17.13 -2.07 -7.19
CA LEU A 39 -16.05 -2.22 -8.15
C LEU A 39 -15.05 -1.12 -7.93
N THR A 40 -13.75 -1.45 -7.98
CA THR A 40 -12.67 -0.47 -7.93
C THR A 40 -11.61 -0.75 -8.99
N TYR A 41 -11.14 0.31 -9.63
CA TYR A 41 -9.98 0.29 -10.51
C TYR A 41 -8.98 1.34 -10.06
N ASN A 42 -7.74 0.95 -9.97
CA ASN A 42 -6.65 1.79 -9.48
C ASN A 42 -5.46 1.68 -10.44
N GLN A 43 -4.88 2.83 -10.82
CA GLN A 43 -3.74 2.91 -11.70
C GLN A 43 -2.68 3.83 -11.09
N ASN A 44 -1.49 3.29 -10.87
CA ASN A 44 -0.34 4.02 -10.37
C ASN A 44 0.69 4.18 -11.50
N PHE A 45 1.14 5.40 -11.71
CA PHE A 45 2.18 5.77 -12.67
C PHE A 45 3.48 6.01 -11.91
N LEU A 46 4.41 5.08 -12.08
CA LEU A 46 5.72 5.10 -11.46
C LEU A 46 6.74 5.72 -12.43
N LEU A 47 7.93 5.98 -11.92
CA LEU A 47 9.04 6.46 -12.76
C LEU A 47 9.51 5.37 -13.75
N GLY A 48 10.19 5.79 -14.82
CA GLY A 48 10.73 4.87 -15.82
C GLY A 48 9.68 4.17 -16.70
N GLY A 49 8.44 4.70 -16.75
CA GLY A 49 7.37 4.09 -17.54
C GLY A 49 6.73 2.87 -16.89
N ILE A 50 7.13 2.51 -15.67
CA ILE A 50 6.54 1.42 -14.89
C ILE A 50 5.10 1.79 -14.50
N LYS A 51 4.18 0.84 -14.65
CA LYS A 51 2.78 0.99 -14.27
C LYS A 51 2.40 -0.11 -13.33
N SER A 52 1.66 0.21 -12.28
CA SER A 52 1.04 -0.78 -11.43
C SER A 52 -0.42 -0.45 -11.22
N GLY A 53 -1.25 -1.44 -11.01
CA GLY A 53 -2.67 -1.21 -10.79
C GLY A 53 -3.31 -2.31 -9.97
N TYR A 54 -4.56 -2.05 -9.60
CA TYR A 54 -5.41 -2.99 -8.89
C TYR A 54 -6.83 -2.87 -9.43
N PHE A 55 -7.41 -4.00 -9.75
CA PHE A 55 -8.83 -4.15 -10.05
C PHE A 55 -9.46 -5.05 -9.00
N GLY A 56 -10.61 -4.66 -8.44
CA GLY A 56 -11.28 -5.45 -7.41
C GLY A 56 -12.79 -5.36 -7.48
N TYR A 57 -13.44 -6.46 -7.11
CA TYR A 57 -14.88 -6.60 -7.00
C TYR A 57 -15.27 -7.20 -5.63
N GLY A 58 -16.29 -6.62 -5.00
CA GLY A 58 -16.81 -7.04 -3.70
C GLY A 58 -18.22 -7.63 -3.79
N TYR A 59 -18.46 -8.71 -3.05
CA TYR A 59 -19.75 -9.38 -3.00
C TYR A 59 -20.12 -9.82 -1.59
N HIS A 60 -21.26 -9.35 -1.09
CA HIS A 60 -21.76 -9.74 0.23
C HIS A 60 -22.79 -10.85 0.15
N LEU A 61 -22.64 -11.87 0.98
CA LEU A 61 -23.62 -12.95 1.15
C LEU A 61 -24.35 -12.77 2.48
N ASP A 62 -25.60 -12.26 2.42
CA ASP A 62 -26.42 -11.99 3.61
C ASP A 62 -26.67 -13.25 4.44
N LYS A 63 -26.84 -14.40 3.79
CA LYS A 63 -27.15 -15.68 4.43
C LYS A 63 -26.13 -16.10 5.48
N ILE A 64 -24.85 -15.84 5.22
CA ILE A 64 -23.71 -16.21 6.10
C ILE A 64 -23.04 -14.98 6.72
N LYS A 65 -23.49 -13.78 6.37
CA LYS A 65 -22.95 -12.48 6.80
C LYS A 65 -21.43 -12.36 6.54
N ILE A 66 -20.98 -12.83 5.40
CA ILE A 66 -19.59 -12.73 4.94
C ILE A 66 -19.57 -11.87 3.68
N THR A 67 -18.61 -10.97 3.61
CA THR A 67 -18.30 -10.21 2.40
C THR A 67 -17.03 -10.78 1.79
N PHE A 68 -17.11 -11.11 0.52
CA PHE A 68 -15.99 -11.59 -0.28
C PHE A 68 -15.46 -10.47 -1.16
N GLN A 69 -14.19 -10.56 -1.48
CA GLN A 69 -13.58 -9.78 -2.55
C GLN A 69 -12.78 -10.69 -3.47
N THR A 70 -12.73 -10.32 -4.74
CA THR A 70 -11.77 -10.86 -5.70
C THR A 70 -11.08 -9.69 -6.39
N GLY A 71 -9.83 -9.88 -6.77
CA GLY A 71 -9.12 -8.82 -7.47
C GLY A 71 -7.80 -9.28 -8.06
N VAL A 72 -7.26 -8.43 -8.91
CA VAL A 72 -5.97 -8.62 -9.55
C VAL A 72 -5.15 -7.36 -9.35
N GLN A 73 -3.98 -7.52 -8.77
CA GLN A 73 -2.94 -6.50 -8.76
C GLN A 73 -1.94 -6.85 -9.86
N PHE A 74 -1.45 -5.86 -10.58
CA PHE A 74 -0.46 -6.04 -11.62
C PHE A 74 0.63 -4.97 -11.55
N ILE A 75 1.83 -5.35 -11.98
CA ILE A 75 2.94 -4.45 -12.25
C ILE A 75 3.47 -4.78 -13.64
N THR A 76 3.65 -3.77 -14.47
CA THR A 76 4.34 -3.90 -15.77
C THR A 76 5.52 -2.92 -15.81
N TYR A 77 6.66 -3.46 -16.12
CA TYR A 77 7.92 -2.71 -16.17
C TYR A 77 8.20 -2.11 -17.56
N GLY A 78 7.29 -2.36 -18.53
CA GLY A 78 7.47 -1.92 -19.92
C GLY A 78 8.24 -2.91 -20.77
N THR A 79 8.81 -2.40 -21.85
CA THR A 79 9.60 -3.18 -22.81
C THR A 79 11.06 -2.81 -22.69
N PHE A 80 11.92 -3.80 -22.62
CA PHE A 80 13.37 -3.66 -22.53
C PHE A 80 14.03 -4.15 -23.82
N LYS A 81 15.14 -3.52 -24.20
CA LYS A 81 15.95 -4.00 -25.31
C LYS A 81 16.79 -5.19 -24.84
N GLN A 82 16.75 -6.27 -25.60
CA GLN A 82 17.62 -7.41 -25.40
C GLN A 82 18.91 -7.17 -26.16
N ALA A 83 20.06 -7.24 -25.47
CA ALA A 83 21.37 -7.08 -26.07
C ALA A 83 22.24 -8.28 -25.75
N ASP A 84 23.16 -8.60 -26.67
CA ASP A 84 24.23 -9.59 -26.44
C ASP A 84 25.33 -9.01 -25.54
N GLU A 85 26.33 -9.84 -25.23
CA GLU A 85 27.49 -9.45 -24.40
C GLU A 85 28.35 -8.34 -25.04
N LEU A 86 28.22 -8.12 -26.35
CA LEU A 86 28.90 -7.07 -27.09
C LEU A 86 28.09 -5.78 -27.20
N GLY A 87 26.85 -5.77 -26.65
CA GLY A 87 25.95 -4.63 -26.68
C GLY A 87 25.12 -4.51 -27.96
N ASN A 88 25.13 -5.50 -28.87
CA ASN A 88 24.26 -5.48 -30.04
C ASN A 88 22.84 -5.81 -29.65
N VAL A 89 21.89 -4.94 -30.01
CA VAL A 89 20.46 -5.15 -29.74
C VAL A 89 19.94 -6.19 -30.73
N ASN A 90 19.48 -7.33 -30.21
CA ASN A 90 18.97 -8.46 -30.99
C ASN A 90 17.49 -8.80 -30.71
N GLY A 91 16.81 -8.00 -29.87
CA GLY A 91 15.40 -8.21 -29.58
C GLY A 91 14.83 -7.28 -28.51
N GLU A 92 13.62 -7.60 -28.09
CA GLU A 92 12.93 -6.93 -26.97
C GLU A 92 12.29 -7.97 -26.05
N PHE A 93 12.24 -7.67 -24.76
CA PHE A 93 11.51 -8.49 -23.78
C PHE A 93 10.64 -7.64 -22.87
N LYS A 94 9.70 -8.29 -22.21
CA LYS A 94 8.78 -7.66 -21.23
C LYS A 94 8.96 -8.29 -19.87
N ALA A 95 8.70 -7.48 -18.84
CA ALA A 95 8.64 -7.94 -17.47
C ALA A 95 7.30 -7.52 -16.84
N SER A 96 6.65 -8.45 -16.13
CA SER A 96 5.37 -8.20 -15.48
C SER A 96 5.13 -9.14 -14.32
N GLU A 97 4.35 -8.67 -13.35
CA GLU A 97 3.95 -9.44 -12.18
C GLU A 97 2.46 -9.28 -11.93
N TYR A 98 1.83 -10.34 -11.48
CA TYR A 98 0.40 -10.38 -11.15
C TYR A 98 0.19 -11.02 -9.79
N ALA A 99 -0.76 -10.49 -9.01
CA ALA A 99 -1.24 -11.12 -7.80
C ALA A 99 -2.77 -11.23 -7.86
N PHE A 100 -3.25 -12.46 -7.94
CA PHE A 100 -4.68 -12.78 -7.89
C PHE A 100 -5.08 -12.94 -6.43
N THR A 101 -6.07 -12.17 -5.99
CA THR A 101 -6.52 -12.13 -4.60
C THR A 101 -7.95 -12.65 -4.47
N LEU A 102 -8.16 -13.52 -3.50
CA LEU A 102 -9.46 -13.89 -2.97
C LEU A 102 -9.49 -13.53 -1.49
N GLY A 103 -10.45 -12.73 -1.09
CA GLY A 103 -10.57 -12.27 0.29
C GLY A 103 -11.95 -12.56 0.87
N ALA A 104 -12.01 -12.74 2.17
CA ALA A 104 -13.23 -12.89 2.94
C ALA A 104 -13.11 -12.13 4.26
N GLY A 105 -14.18 -11.40 4.62
CA GLY A 105 -14.26 -10.69 5.89
C GLY A 105 -15.63 -10.81 6.51
N ARG A 106 -15.64 -10.87 7.85
CA ARG A 106 -16.85 -10.99 8.64
C ARG A 106 -16.81 -10.08 9.85
N GLN A 107 -17.93 -9.42 10.11
CA GLN A 107 -18.15 -8.76 11.38
C GLN A 107 -18.52 -9.81 12.44
N ILE A 108 -17.71 -9.93 13.50
CA ILE A 108 -17.88 -10.91 14.59
C ILE A 108 -18.93 -10.39 15.58
N ASN A 109 -18.84 -9.11 15.94
CA ASN A 109 -19.80 -8.40 16.77
C ASN A 109 -19.86 -6.92 16.37
N GLU A 110 -20.57 -6.09 17.10
CA GLU A 110 -20.75 -4.65 16.78
C GLU A 110 -19.42 -3.88 16.64
N ARG A 111 -18.35 -4.36 17.28
CA ARG A 111 -17.07 -3.65 17.36
C ARG A 111 -15.91 -4.38 16.68
N LEU A 112 -16.01 -5.70 16.54
CA LEU A 112 -14.90 -6.54 16.05
C LEU A 112 -15.23 -7.15 14.71
N SER A 113 -14.27 -7.13 13.82
CA SER A 113 -14.29 -7.83 12.54
C SER A 113 -12.95 -8.55 12.31
N ALA A 114 -12.99 -9.62 11.53
CA ALA A 114 -11.82 -10.36 11.10
C ALA A 114 -11.90 -10.68 9.61
N GLY A 115 -10.76 -10.91 8.99
CA GLY A 115 -10.70 -11.24 7.59
C GLY A 115 -9.41 -11.90 7.18
N ILE A 116 -9.46 -12.51 6.01
CA ILE A 116 -8.35 -13.20 5.35
C ILE A 116 -8.32 -12.83 3.86
N ASN A 117 -7.14 -12.61 3.31
CA ASN A 117 -6.87 -12.62 1.88
C ASN A 117 -5.94 -13.79 1.55
N LEU A 118 -6.22 -14.49 0.48
CA LEU A 118 -5.31 -15.44 -0.17
C LEU A 118 -4.88 -14.83 -1.50
N LYS A 119 -3.57 -14.86 -1.78
CA LYS A 119 -2.98 -14.26 -2.98
C LYS A 119 -2.09 -15.26 -3.68
N TYR A 120 -2.38 -15.52 -4.96
CA TYR A 120 -1.49 -16.24 -5.84
C TYR A 120 -0.69 -15.22 -6.65
N ILE A 121 0.63 -15.29 -6.54
CA ILE A 121 1.57 -14.37 -7.19
C ILE A 121 2.22 -15.10 -8.36
N ALA A 122 2.26 -14.45 -9.51
CA ALA A 122 2.95 -14.93 -10.71
C ALA A 122 3.84 -13.79 -11.23
N SER A 123 5.12 -14.07 -11.35
CA SER A 123 6.13 -13.14 -11.87
C SER A 123 6.74 -13.73 -13.15
N GLN A 124 6.90 -12.88 -14.15
CA GLN A 124 7.61 -13.20 -15.38
C GLN A 124 8.58 -12.06 -15.72
N LEU A 125 9.86 -12.36 -15.67
CA LEU A 125 10.97 -11.45 -16.01
C LEU A 125 11.71 -12.05 -17.20
N GLU A 126 11.46 -11.55 -18.41
CA GLU A 126 11.96 -12.14 -19.66
C GLU A 126 11.48 -13.62 -19.80
N ALA A 127 12.44 -14.56 -19.84
CA ALA A 127 12.22 -16.01 -19.90
C ALA A 127 12.02 -16.65 -18.52
N TYR A 128 12.32 -15.92 -17.42
CA TYR A 128 12.29 -16.46 -16.07
C TYR A 128 10.90 -16.29 -15.45
N ARG A 129 10.42 -17.34 -14.79
CA ARG A 129 9.11 -17.36 -14.15
C ARG A 129 9.24 -17.79 -12.69
N SER A 130 8.44 -17.18 -11.84
CA SER A 130 8.34 -17.53 -10.43
C SER A 130 6.88 -17.44 -9.99
N THR A 131 6.51 -18.26 -9.03
CA THR A 131 5.17 -18.25 -8.43
C THR A 131 5.25 -18.30 -6.92
N GLY A 132 4.25 -17.70 -6.26
CA GLY A 132 4.14 -17.69 -4.79
C GLY A 132 2.70 -17.77 -4.33
N LEU A 133 2.51 -18.22 -3.10
CA LEU A 133 1.21 -18.23 -2.42
C LEU A 133 1.38 -17.57 -1.05
N VAL A 134 0.55 -16.57 -0.78
CA VAL A 134 0.57 -15.85 0.50
C VAL A 134 -0.83 -15.63 1.03
N ALA A 135 -0.93 -15.49 2.35
CA ALA A 135 -2.13 -15.09 3.06
C ALA A 135 -1.88 -13.81 3.85
N ASP A 136 -2.91 -12.95 3.93
CA ASP A 136 -2.97 -11.87 4.91
C ASP A 136 -4.06 -12.22 5.93
N LEU A 137 -3.74 -12.11 7.21
CA LEU A 137 -4.70 -12.27 8.31
C LEU A 137 -4.90 -10.94 9.00
N SER A 138 -6.15 -10.60 9.33
CA SER A 138 -6.42 -9.31 9.94
C SER A 138 -7.55 -9.34 10.95
N GLY A 139 -7.44 -8.42 11.92
CA GLY A 139 -8.48 -8.08 12.87
C GLY A 139 -8.65 -6.57 12.93
N ALA A 140 -9.89 -6.11 13.11
CA ALA A 140 -10.18 -4.70 13.27
C ALA A 140 -11.22 -4.47 14.38
N TYR A 141 -10.99 -3.40 15.12
CA TYR A 141 -11.88 -2.88 16.16
C TYR A 141 -12.42 -1.53 15.73
N TRP A 142 -13.73 -1.32 15.89
CA TRP A 142 -14.38 -0.04 15.62
C TRP A 142 -15.34 0.34 16.74
N HIS A 143 -15.22 1.59 17.23
CA HIS A 143 -16.11 2.17 18.22
C HIS A 143 -16.89 3.33 17.60
N GLU A 144 -18.17 3.07 17.30
CA GLU A 144 -19.01 4.00 16.53
C GLU A 144 -19.16 5.38 17.21
N GLU A 145 -19.52 5.42 18.49
CA GLU A 145 -19.71 6.69 19.21
C GLU A 145 -18.42 7.52 19.34
N LYS A 146 -17.30 6.84 19.57
CA LYS A 146 -15.98 7.49 19.67
C LYS A 146 -15.39 7.80 18.30
N LYS A 147 -15.96 7.26 17.21
CA LYS A 147 -15.40 7.36 15.85
C LYS A 147 -13.90 6.98 15.81
N PHE A 148 -13.57 5.93 16.54
CA PHE A 148 -12.22 5.42 16.72
C PHE A 148 -12.12 4.00 16.16
N GLY A 149 -11.05 3.74 15.41
CA GLY A 149 -10.72 2.42 14.89
C GLY A 149 -9.28 2.04 15.21
N ALA A 150 -9.08 0.74 15.40
CA ALA A 150 -7.76 0.11 15.48
C ALA A 150 -7.76 -1.17 14.65
N ALA A 151 -6.63 -1.54 14.11
CA ALA A 151 -6.50 -2.77 13.32
C ALA A 151 -5.10 -3.36 13.46
N VAL A 152 -5.03 -4.68 13.30
CA VAL A 152 -3.79 -5.44 13.16
C VAL A 152 -3.85 -6.27 11.89
N VAL A 153 -2.74 -6.30 11.16
CA VAL A 153 -2.62 -7.11 9.93
C VAL A 153 -1.28 -7.84 9.96
N PHE A 154 -1.34 -9.14 9.72
CA PHE A 154 -0.19 -9.97 9.39
C PHE A 154 -0.24 -10.18 7.89
N ARG A 155 0.70 -9.60 7.16
CA ARG A 155 0.71 -9.58 5.69
C ARG A 155 1.78 -10.50 5.14
N ASN A 156 1.46 -11.12 3.99
CA ASN A 156 2.37 -11.95 3.21
C ASN A 156 2.89 -13.18 3.98
N ILE A 157 2.04 -13.82 4.79
CA ILE A 157 2.34 -15.13 5.41
C ILE A 157 2.29 -16.18 4.31
N GLY A 158 3.42 -16.74 3.91
CA GLY A 158 3.44 -17.73 2.83
C GLY A 158 4.82 -18.05 2.32
N ALA A 159 4.88 -18.64 1.13
CA ALA A 159 6.12 -19.08 0.53
C ALA A 159 6.10 -18.93 -0.99
N GLN A 160 7.28 -18.80 -1.56
CA GLN A 160 7.52 -18.94 -2.98
C GLN A 160 7.35 -20.41 -3.36
N LEU A 161 6.46 -20.72 -4.31
CA LEU A 161 6.19 -22.08 -4.78
C LEU A 161 7.26 -22.57 -5.75
N SER A 162 7.60 -21.72 -6.75
CA SER A 162 8.74 -21.95 -7.63
C SER A 162 9.70 -20.75 -7.56
N SER A 163 11.00 -21.03 -7.53
CA SER A 163 12.03 -20.02 -7.74
C SER A 163 11.96 -19.49 -9.18
N TYR A 164 12.77 -18.48 -9.50
CA TYR A 164 12.90 -18.05 -10.90
C TYR A 164 13.58 -19.15 -11.71
N GLU A 165 12.85 -19.71 -12.66
CA GLU A 165 13.27 -20.80 -13.54
C GLU A 165 13.07 -20.40 -15.00
N GLY A 166 14.09 -20.67 -15.84
CA GLY A 166 14.07 -20.39 -17.27
C GLY A 166 15.45 -20.60 -17.91
N ASN A 167 15.50 -20.91 -19.19
CA ASN A 167 16.72 -21.09 -19.99
C ASN A 167 17.77 -22.03 -19.34
N GLY A 168 17.31 -23.09 -18.63
CA GLY A 168 18.17 -24.03 -17.91
C GLY A 168 18.70 -23.52 -16.56
N TYR A 169 18.28 -22.33 -16.11
CA TYR A 169 18.60 -21.77 -14.81
C TYR A 169 17.48 -22.06 -13.82
N THR A 170 17.84 -22.47 -12.61
CA THR A 170 16.95 -22.60 -11.45
C THR A 170 17.55 -21.82 -10.28
N GLY A 171 16.87 -20.75 -9.88
CA GLY A 171 17.27 -19.92 -8.74
C GLY A 171 17.00 -20.58 -7.38
N LYS A 172 17.44 -19.93 -6.32
CA LYS A 172 17.02 -20.32 -4.95
C LYS A 172 15.67 -19.67 -4.64
N LYS A 173 14.86 -20.35 -3.82
CA LYS A 173 13.66 -19.77 -3.25
C LYS A 173 14.05 -18.68 -2.27
N GLU A 174 13.31 -17.58 -2.32
CA GLU A 174 13.48 -16.42 -1.44
C GLU A 174 12.37 -16.37 -0.41
N ASP A 175 12.69 -15.87 0.77
CA ASP A 175 11.69 -15.61 1.80
C ASP A 175 10.81 -14.43 1.37
N LEU A 176 9.50 -14.60 1.54
CA LEU A 176 8.57 -13.53 1.23
C LEU A 176 8.55 -12.49 2.36
N PRO A 177 8.37 -11.20 2.03
CA PRO A 177 8.44 -10.12 3.01
C PRO A 177 7.22 -10.13 3.94
N LEU A 178 7.30 -10.89 5.04
CA LEU A 178 6.33 -10.82 6.13
C LEU A 178 6.32 -9.39 6.69
N ASP A 179 5.15 -8.84 6.90
CA ASP A 179 4.98 -7.50 7.47
C ASP A 179 3.86 -7.52 8.52
N ILE A 180 4.20 -7.15 9.75
CA ILE A 180 3.25 -7.01 10.86
C ILE A 180 2.94 -5.54 11.04
N GLN A 181 1.65 -5.20 10.95
CA GLN A 181 1.18 -3.82 10.96
C GLN A 181 0.14 -3.59 12.06
N ILE A 182 0.20 -2.43 12.71
CA ILE A 182 -0.82 -1.94 13.63
C ILE A 182 -1.25 -0.54 13.18
N GLY A 183 -2.54 -0.33 13.03
CA GLY A 183 -3.08 0.95 12.59
C GLY A 183 -4.13 1.51 13.54
N PHE A 184 -4.22 2.84 13.54
CA PHE A 184 -5.22 3.59 14.31
C PHE A 184 -5.87 4.65 13.44
N THR A 185 -7.15 4.92 13.70
CA THR A 185 -7.86 6.04 13.07
C THR A 185 -8.81 6.72 14.03
N LYS A 186 -8.97 8.03 13.86
CA LYS A 186 -9.88 8.85 14.67
C LYS A 186 -10.52 9.92 13.81
N LYS A 187 -11.85 9.85 13.63
CA LYS A 187 -12.64 10.95 13.04
C LYS A 187 -13.08 11.90 14.15
N LEU A 188 -12.82 13.19 13.99
CA LEU A 188 -13.22 14.19 14.98
C LEU A 188 -14.72 14.45 14.89
N LYS A 189 -15.39 14.56 16.06
CA LYS A 189 -16.86 14.73 16.11
C LYS A 189 -17.30 16.13 15.67
N LYS A 190 -16.48 17.15 15.98
CA LYS A 190 -16.81 18.58 15.74
C LYS A 190 -16.10 19.19 14.54
N ALA A 191 -15.26 18.44 13.87
CA ALA A 191 -14.52 18.90 12.70
C ALA A 191 -14.57 17.84 11.58
N PRO A 192 -14.59 18.22 10.31
CA PRO A 192 -14.62 17.30 9.17
C PRO A 192 -13.24 16.67 8.93
N PHE A 193 -12.57 16.24 10.00
CA PHE A 193 -11.20 15.77 9.96
C PHE A 193 -11.06 14.36 10.53
N ARG A 194 -10.34 13.51 9.81
CA ARG A 194 -9.96 12.15 10.20
C ARG A 194 -8.45 12.07 10.26
N LEU A 195 -7.92 11.62 11.38
CA LEU A 195 -6.52 11.30 11.58
C LEU A 195 -6.30 9.80 11.47
N SER A 196 -5.18 9.39 10.94
CA SER A 196 -4.75 7.99 10.90
C SER A 196 -3.26 7.87 11.19
N ALA A 197 -2.88 6.77 11.81
CA ALA A 197 -1.50 6.40 12.08
C ALA A 197 -1.31 4.91 11.80
N LEU A 198 -0.17 4.55 11.23
CA LEU A 198 0.22 3.19 10.93
C LEU A 198 1.62 2.95 11.46
N LEU A 199 1.79 1.86 12.18
CA LEU A 199 3.07 1.24 12.49
C LEU A 199 3.22 0.01 11.60
N HIS A 200 4.31 -0.09 10.85
CA HIS A 200 4.57 -1.16 9.88
C HIS A 200 5.96 -1.78 10.10
N ASP A 201 6.21 -2.92 9.46
CA ASP A 201 7.46 -3.69 9.56
C ASP A 201 7.85 -4.05 11.01
N LEU A 202 6.86 -4.29 11.89
CA LEU A 202 7.09 -4.57 13.32
C LEU A 202 7.82 -5.90 13.58
N ASN A 203 7.89 -6.77 12.59
CA ASN A 203 8.67 -8.01 12.61
C ASN A 203 10.17 -7.79 12.38
N ARG A 204 10.57 -6.61 11.90
CA ARG A 204 11.96 -6.22 11.67
C ARG A 204 12.20 -4.84 12.30
N TRP A 205 12.62 -4.84 13.56
CA TRP A 205 12.72 -3.61 14.34
C TRP A 205 13.81 -2.64 13.86
N ASP A 206 14.98 -3.14 13.41
CA ASP A 206 16.02 -2.25 12.90
C ASP A 206 15.84 -2.01 11.40
N MET A 207 15.42 -0.80 11.05
CA MET A 207 15.23 -0.31 9.68
C MET A 207 16.29 0.72 9.27
N ARG A 208 17.36 0.85 10.03
CA ARG A 208 18.44 1.77 9.71
C ARG A 208 19.29 1.16 8.58
N TYR A 209 19.72 2.02 7.71
CA TYR A 209 20.74 1.71 6.71
C TYR A 209 21.98 2.50 7.06
N ASP A 210 23.06 1.80 7.33
CA ASP A 210 24.36 2.42 7.54
C ASP A 210 24.97 2.71 6.16
N ASN A 211 24.92 3.97 5.76
CA ASN A 211 25.56 4.41 4.52
C ASN A 211 27.07 4.42 4.70
N PRO A 212 27.84 3.61 3.96
CA PRO A 212 29.31 3.60 4.04
C PRO A 212 29.94 4.97 3.79
N LEU A 213 29.26 5.84 3.02
CA LEU A 213 29.74 7.19 2.70
C LEU A 213 29.56 8.18 3.85
N ASP A 214 28.71 7.89 4.84
CA ASP A 214 28.55 8.74 6.02
C ASP A 214 29.75 8.64 6.98
N ASN A 215 30.60 7.63 6.78
CA ASN A 215 31.85 7.42 7.53
C ASN A 215 33.07 8.09 6.86
N GLU A 216 32.91 8.75 5.70
CA GLU A 216 34.00 9.50 5.11
C GLU A 216 34.33 10.72 6.00
N THR A 217 35.47 10.68 6.63
CA THR A 217 36.05 11.80 7.35
C THR A 217 36.06 13.02 6.43
N SER A 218 35.46 14.10 6.87
CA SER A 218 35.61 15.40 6.21
C SER A 218 37.09 15.65 5.93
N LEU A 219 37.40 16.20 4.76
CA LEU A 219 38.78 16.61 4.38
C LEU A 219 39.47 17.48 5.47
N LEU A 220 38.74 17.99 6.44
CA LEU A 220 39.20 18.78 7.55
C LEU A 220 39.39 17.98 8.88
N GLY A 221 39.21 16.65 8.84
CA GLY A 221 39.59 15.77 9.96
C GLY A 221 38.59 15.72 11.14
N GLU A 222 37.44 16.36 11.05
CA GLU A 222 36.39 16.21 12.06
C GLU A 222 35.52 15.00 11.75
N ALA A 223 35.62 13.93 12.54
CA ALA A 223 34.68 12.82 12.49
C ALA A 223 33.29 13.33 12.86
N PRO A 224 32.24 12.98 12.09
CA PRO A 224 30.86 13.29 12.47
C PRO A 224 30.59 12.76 13.87
N SER A 225 30.06 13.59 14.77
CA SER A 225 29.71 13.14 16.12
C SER A 225 28.63 12.05 15.99
N GLU A 226 28.88 10.86 16.53
CA GLU A 226 27.91 9.80 16.57
C GLU A 226 26.64 10.28 17.29
N PRO A 227 25.45 10.11 16.69
CA PRO A 227 24.22 10.48 17.35
C PRO A 227 24.01 9.64 18.63
N SER A 228 23.48 10.24 19.67
CA SER A 228 23.23 9.55 20.94
C SER A 228 22.35 8.31 20.72
N LYS A 229 22.50 7.26 21.53
CA LYS A 229 21.71 6.02 21.45
C LYS A 229 20.21 6.31 21.47
N LEU A 230 19.75 7.24 22.30
CA LEU A 230 18.35 7.66 22.35
C LEU A 230 17.88 8.27 21.03
N SER A 231 18.70 9.10 20.38
CA SER A 231 18.38 9.68 19.07
C SER A 231 18.28 8.61 17.99
N GLN A 232 19.14 7.60 18.03
CA GLN A 232 19.12 6.47 17.11
C GLN A 232 17.85 5.64 17.29
N GLU A 233 17.47 5.30 18.51
CA GLU A 233 16.25 4.54 18.85
C GLU A 233 14.98 5.30 18.45
N LEU A 234 14.89 6.59 18.76
CA LEU A 234 13.77 7.43 18.34
C LEU A 234 13.66 7.53 16.81
N ASN A 235 14.78 7.72 16.11
CA ASN A 235 14.80 7.73 14.66
C ASN A 235 14.32 6.40 14.06
N ASN A 236 14.76 5.27 14.64
CA ASN A 236 14.33 3.95 14.23
C ASN A 236 12.82 3.75 14.47
N PHE A 237 12.30 4.09 15.65
CA PHE A 237 10.87 4.05 15.95
C PHE A 237 10.05 4.86 14.94
N PHE A 238 10.46 6.10 14.63
CA PHE A 238 9.74 6.93 13.66
C PHE A 238 9.79 6.38 12.23
N ARG A 239 10.77 5.56 11.86
CA ARG A 239 10.79 4.88 10.55
C ARG A 239 9.62 3.91 10.38
N HIS A 240 9.17 3.30 11.48
CA HIS A 240 7.96 2.46 11.45
C HIS A 240 6.66 3.26 11.35
N LEU A 241 6.69 4.58 11.57
CA LEU A 241 5.49 5.40 11.68
C LEU A 241 5.17 6.11 10.37
N SER A 242 3.95 5.89 9.88
CA SER A 242 3.30 6.71 8.85
C SER A 242 2.04 7.36 9.42
N VAL A 243 1.84 8.64 9.14
CA VAL A 243 0.66 9.39 9.60
C VAL A 243 -0.08 10.02 8.44
N GLY A 244 -1.40 10.11 8.56
CA GLY A 244 -2.25 10.70 7.54
C GLY A 244 -3.39 11.52 8.13
N GLY A 245 -3.81 12.54 7.39
CA GLY A 245 -4.96 13.36 7.69
C GLY A 245 -5.88 13.46 6.47
N GLU A 246 -7.19 13.32 6.69
CA GLU A 246 -8.21 13.43 5.66
C GLU A 246 -9.27 14.44 6.09
N LEU A 247 -9.42 15.53 5.32
CA LEU A 247 -10.52 16.49 5.41
C LEU A 247 -11.67 16.00 4.55
N ILE A 248 -12.87 15.91 5.14
CA ILE A 248 -14.04 15.29 4.51
C ILE A 248 -15.16 16.32 4.48
N PHE A 249 -15.57 16.74 3.30
CA PHE A 249 -16.58 17.78 3.09
C PHE A 249 -17.86 17.21 2.48
N GLY A 250 -18.98 17.83 2.87
CA GLY A 250 -20.32 17.47 2.40
C GLY A 250 -20.96 16.33 3.19
N LYS A 251 -22.30 16.31 3.24
CA LYS A 251 -23.09 15.30 3.98
C LYS A 251 -22.85 13.87 3.47
N THR A 252 -22.59 13.72 2.17
CA THR A 252 -22.30 12.43 1.51
C THR A 252 -20.81 12.24 1.21
N GLU A 253 -19.95 12.98 1.92
CA GLU A 253 -18.49 12.93 1.75
C GLU A 253 -18.05 13.15 0.29
N VAL A 254 -18.60 14.21 -0.32
CA VAL A 254 -18.45 14.52 -1.74
C VAL A 254 -17.01 14.87 -2.10
N VAL A 255 -16.33 15.62 -1.22
CA VAL A 255 -14.95 16.06 -1.42
C VAL A 255 -14.09 15.59 -0.26
N ARG A 256 -12.95 15.02 -0.57
CA ARG A 256 -11.93 14.61 0.40
C ARG A 256 -10.59 15.19 0.00
N VAL A 257 -9.90 15.84 0.94
CA VAL A 257 -8.53 16.33 0.76
C VAL A 257 -7.64 15.60 1.76
N ARG A 258 -6.48 15.15 1.34
CA ARG A 258 -5.60 14.26 2.11
C ARG A 258 -4.19 14.80 2.14
N ILE A 259 -3.56 14.60 3.28
CA ILE A 259 -2.13 14.81 3.46
C ILE A 259 -1.58 13.61 4.24
N GLY A 260 -0.39 13.19 3.88
CA GLY A 260 0.29 12.11 4.56
C GLY A 260 1.77 12.38 4.73
N TYR A 261 2.38 11.69 5.70
CA TYR A 261 3.80 11.72 5.97
C TYR A 261 4.32 10.34 6.37
N SER A 262 5.43 9.92 5.76
CA SER A 262 6.21 8.73 6.13
C SER A 262 7.64 9.12 6.47
N HIS A 263 8.04 8.83 7.70
CA HIS A 263 9.39 9.15 8.16
C HIS A 263 10.44 8.26 7.52
N GLN A 264 10.11 6.99 7.27
CA GLN A 264 10.99 6.05 6.55
C GLN A 264 11.38 6.62 5.20
N VAL A 265 10.38 6.93 4.35
CA VAL A 265 10.61 7.48 3.00
C VAL A 265 11.41 8.80 3.07
N ARG A 266 11.13 9.62 4.08
CA ARG A 266 11.89 10.86 4.32
C ARG A 266 13.37 10.58 4.57
N LYS A 267 13.70 9.57 5.36
CA LYS A 267 15.08 9.23 5.72
C LYS A 267 15.82 8.48 4.60
N GLU A 268 15.15 7.57 3.90
CA GLU A 268 15.73 6.82 2.78
C GLU A 268 16.02 7.70 1.56
N LEU A 269 15.22 8.74 1.34
CA LEU A 269 15.37 9.64 0.20
C LEU A 269 16.02 10.98 0.58
N ASN A 270 16.66 11.08 1.74
CA ASN A 270 17.37 12.30 2.14
C ASN A 270 18.77 12.32 1.54
N ILE A 271 19.06 13.36 0.75
CA ILE A 271 20.42 13.69 0.30
C ILE A 271 20.85 14.93 1.06
N SER A 272 22.05 14.90 1.65
CA SER A 272 22.57 15.91 2.58
C SER A 272 22.54 17.35 2.05
N ASN A 273 22.57 17.56 0.74
CA ASN A 273 22.62 18.90 0.12
C ASN A 273 21.39 19.27 -0.69
N VAL A 274 20.31 18.45 -0.67
CA VAL A 274 19.11 18.69 -1.47
C VAL A 274 17.86 18.79 -0.60
N ARG A 275 17.24 19.97 -0.58
CA ARG A 275 15.91 20.14 0.05
C ARG A 275 14.86 19.41 -0.78
N SER A 276 14.22 18.41 -0.19
CA SER A 276 13.23 17.55 -0.85
C SER A 276 11.97 17.45 0.01
N PHE A 277 10.81 17.40 -0.65
CA PHE A 277 9.52 17.05 -0.03
C PHE A 277 9.30 15.53 0.04
N SER A 278 10.36 14.72 0.00
CA SER A 278 10.26 13.26 0.16
C SER A 278 9.58 12.91 1.48
N GLY A 279 8.82 11.83 1.48
CA GLY A 279 8.02 11.40 2.61
C GLY A 279 6.66 12.08 2.74
N PHE A 280 6.41 13.22 2.09
CA PHE A 280 5.09 13.83 2.03
C PHE A 280 4.28 13.31 0.86
N SER A 281 2.97 13.24 1.07
CA SER A 281 2.00 12.88 0.05
C SER A 281 0.74 13.73 0.17
N LEU A 282 0.06 13.92 -0.96
CA LEU A 282 -1.17 14.69 -1.08
C LEU A 282 -2.20 13.89 -1.86
N GLY A 283 -3.47 14.13 -1.60
CA GLY A 283 -4.54 13.50 -2.36
C GLY A 283 -5.82 14.31 -2.34
N VAL A 284 -6.61 14.13 -3.39
CA VAL A 284 -7.96 14.67 -3.48
C VAL A 284 -8.90 13.58 -3.96
N GLY A 285 -10.14 13.61 -3.51
CA GLY A 285 -11.18 12.68 -3.93
C GLY A 285 -12.50 13.38 -4.12
N PHE A 286 -13.23 12.96 -5.14
CA PHE A 286 -14.55 13.52 -5.47
C PHE A 286 -15.54 12.38 -5.68
N LYS A 287 -16.75 12.53 -5.10
CA LYS A 287 -17.89 11.67 -5.44
C LYS A 287 -18.79 12.43 -6.42
N VAL A 288 -18.88 11.92 -7.64
CA VAL A 288 -19.73 12.46 -8.70
C VAL A 288 -20.79 11.42 -9.03
N ASN A 289 -22.03 11.67 -8.62
CA ASN A 289 -23.13 10.72 -8.75
C ASN A 289 -22.76 9.36 -8.11
N ARG A 290 -22.62 8.33 -8.93
CA ARG A 290 -22.35 6.93 -8.55
C ARG A 290 -20.86 6.58 -8.60
N PHE A 291 -20.03 7.50 -9.06
CA PHE A 291 -18.60 7.29 -9.19
C PHE A 291 -17.83 8.08 -8.13
N ARG A 292 -16.82 7.46 -7.57
CA ARG A 292 -15.80 8.15 -6.78
C ARG A 292 -14.51 8.12 -7.58
N VAL A 293 -13.90 9.29 -7.72
CA VAL A 293 -12.61 9.46 -8.39
C VAL A 293 -11.65 10.05 -7.38
N ASP A 294 -10.53 9.38 -7.18
CA ASP A 294 -9.48 9.83 -6.28
C ASP A 294 -8.17 10.01 -7.06
N TYR A 295 -7.47 11.07 -6.76
CA TYR A 295 -6.13 11.35 -7.25
C TYR A 295 -5.19 11.45 -6.04
N GLY A 296 -4.05 10.80 -6.12
CA GLY A 296 -3.02 10.83 -5.09
C GLY A 296 -1.64 11.03 -5.70
N MET A 297 -0.81 11.79 -5.02
CA MET A 297 0.60 11.95 -5.38
C MET A 297 1.47 11.80 -4.14
N GLY A 298 2.61 11.15 -4.30
CA GLY A 298 3.59 10.97 -3.23
C GLY A 298 5.00 11.04 -3.79
N ARG A 299 5.91 11.69 -3.06
CA ARG A 299 7.30 11.74 -3.44
C ARG A 299 8.06 10.57 -2.82
N GLN A 300 8.09 9.46 -3.57
CA GLN A 300 8.66 8.17 -3.15
C GLN A 300 9.95 7.82 -3.87
N HIS A 301 10.50 8.75 -4.65
CA HIS A 301 11.77 8.60 -5.34
C HIS A 301 12.47 9.95 -5.47
N LEU A 302 13.80 9.95 -5.49
CA LEU A 302 14.60 11.18 -5.62
C LEU A 302 14.36 11.90 -6.96
N ALA A 303 14.24 11.13 -8.03
CA ALA A 303 14.04 11.66 -9.39
C ALA A 303 12.62 12.19 -9.65
N GLY A 304 11.64 11.93 -8.76
CA GLY A 304 10.27 12.40 -8.95
C GLY A 304 9.24 11.81 -8.02
N GLY A 305 7.99 12.21 -8.22
CA GLY A 305 6.82 11.68 -7.52
C GLY A 305 6.14 10.56 -8.32
N THR A 306 5.36 9.76 -7.62
CA THR A 306 4.41 8.83 -8.21
C THR A 306 3.03 9.44 -8.21
N THR A 307 2.23 9.20 -9.24
CA THR A 307 0.85 9.65 -9.34
C THR A 307 -0.07 8.45 -9.43
N HIS A 308 -1.19 8.53 -8.73
CA HIS A 308 -2.14 7.44 -8.62
C HIS A 308 -3.55 7.95 -8.90
N LEU A 309 -4.27 7.25 -9.75
CA LEU A 309 -5.67 7.49 -10.06
C LEU A 309 -6.49 6.29 -9.62
N SER A 310 -7.61 6.53 -8.94
CA SER A 310 -8.56 5.49 -8.54
C SER A 310 -9.96 5.88 -8.99
N ILE A 311 -10.70 4.91 -9.50
CA ILE A 311 -12.11 5.05 -9.85
C ILE A 311 -12.86 3.91 -9.17
N SER A 312 -13.89 4.22 -8.42
CA SER A 312 -14.76 3.22 -7.79
C SER A 312 -16.23 3.53 -8.00
N THR A 313 -17.04 2.48 -8.03
CA THR A 313 -18.49 2.56 -8.18
C THR A 313 -19.14 1.39 -7.45
N ASN A 314 -20.46 1.49 -7.22
CA ASN A 314 -21.26 0.40 -6.69
C ASN A 314 -22.43 0.13 -7.63
N PHE A 315 -22.48 -1.06 -8.22
CA PHE A 315 -23.54 -1.43 -9.17
C PHE A 315 -24.92 -1.46 -8.55
N SER A 316 -25.04 -1.62 -7.23
CA SER A 316 -26.34 -1.53 -6.54
C SER A 316 -26.95 -0.13 -6.63
N GLU A 317 -26.14 0.94 -6.76
CA GLU A 317 -26.63 2.32 -6.95
C GLU A 317 -27.28 2.53 -8.35
N PHE A 318 -27.03 1.66 -9.33
CA PHE A 318 -27.61 1.73 -10.67
C PHE A 318 -28.98 1.05 -10.75
N ARG A 319 -29.32 0.17 -9.78
CA ARG A 319 -30.60 -0.54 -9.73
C ARG A 319 -31.65 0.20 -8.89
N LYS A 320 -31.27 1.17 -8.08
CA LYS A 320 -32.20 2.03 -7.37
C LYS A 320 -32.78 3.06 -8.37
N LYS A 321 -33.99 2.79 -8.87
CA LYS A 321 -34.88 3.77 -9.51
C LYS A 321 -35.62 4.56 -8.44
#